data_5ef87f2c7acf34db954bb2c4c3610325
#
_entry.id   5ef87f2c7acf34db954bb2c4c3610325
#
_cell.length_a   1.000
_cell.length_b   1.000
_cell.length_c   1.000
_cell.angle_alpha   90.00
_cell.angle_beta   90.00
_cell.angle_gamma   90.00
#
_symmetry.space_group_name_H-M   'P 1'
#
loop_
_entity.id
_entity.type
_entity.pdbx_description
1 polymer ?
#
loop_
_entity_poly.entity_id
_entity_poly.type
_entity_poly.pdbx_seq_one_letter_code
_entity_poly.pdbx_strand_id
1 'polypeptide(L)'
;MKLIHEKLTKQIIDAAFEVHVELGCGFLEAVYQEALEIEFKLRGIPFESQKLLDLKYKGIKLKKKYMPDFLVFEKIILEIKAETQITNIDEAQLHN
;
A
#
# COMPACT_ATOMS: atom_id res chain seq x y z
N MET A 1 11.36 -12.76 10.03
CA MET A 1 10.08 -12.19 10.49
C MET A 1 8.94 -12.70 9.62
N LYS A 2 7.88 -13.16 10.24
CA LYS A 2 6.74 -13.66 9.49
C LYS A 2 5.83 -12.50 9.10
N LEU A 3 5.51 -12.39 7.81
CA LEU A 3 4.59 -11.36 7.34
C LEU A 3 3.15 -11.74 7.65
N ILE A 4 2.35 -10.74 8.05
CA ILE A 4 0.91 -10.90 8.16
C ILE A 4 0.35 -10.90 6.75
N HIS A 5 -0.61 -11.79 6.46
CA HIS A 5 -1.22 -11.87 5.12
C HIS A 5 -0.23 -12.17 4.00
N GLU A 6 0.61 -13.19 4.18
CA GLU A 6 1.67 -13.54 3.23
C GLU A 6 1.19 -13.67 1.78
N LYS A 7 0.06 -14.35 1.56
CA LYS A 7 -0.45 -14.58 0.21
C LYS A 7 -0.85 -13.27 -0.47
N LEU A 8 -1.49 -12.38 0.28
CA LEU A 8 -1.92 -11.10 -0.25
C LEU A 8 -0.70 -10.20 -0.51
N THR A 9 0.24 -10.21 0.42
CA THR A 9 1.47 -9.44 0.30
C THR A 9 2.26 -9.87 -0.93
N LYS A 10 2.30 -11.19 -1.20
CA LYS A 10 3.00 -11.69 -2.39
C LYS A 10 2.40 -11.13 -3.68
N GLN A 11 1.07 -11.05 -3.76
CA GLN A 11 0.42 -10.47 -4.93
C GLN A 11 0.81 -9.01 -5.13
N ILE A 12 0.92 -8.26 -4.03
CA ILE A 12 1.34 -6.86 -4.08
C ILE A 12 2.79 -6.75 -4.55
N ILE A 13 3.67 -7.58 -4.01
CA ILE A 13 5.08 -7.60 -4.38
C ILE A 13 5.23 -7.92 -5.87
N ASP A 14 4.51 -8.92 -6.35
CA ASP A 14 4.56 -9.31 -7.76
C ASP A 14 4.12 -8.16 -8.67
N ALA A 15 3.06 -7.45 -8.29
CA ALA A 15 2.59 -6.30 -9.05
C ALA A 15 3.62 -5.16 -9.04
N ALA A 16 4.18 -4.86 -7.89
CA ALA A 16 5.21 -3.81 -7.77
C ALA A 16 6.46 -4.16 -8.57
N PHE A 17 6.84 -5.43 -8.53
CA PHE A 17 7.99 -5.91 -9.31
C PHE A 17 7.75 -5.72 -10.81
N GLU A 18 6.56 -6.07 -11.29
CA GLU A 18 6.20 -5.88 -12.71
C GLU A 18 6.30 -4.41 -13.11
N VAL A 19 5.83 -3.49 -12.27
CA VAL A 19 5.94 -2.06 -12.53
C VAL A 19 7.41 -1.65 -12.67
N HIS A 20 8.26 -2.15 -11.78
CA HIS A 20 9.69 -1.86 -11.85
C HIS A 20 10.36 -2.42 -13.10
N VAL A 21 9.97 -3.62 -13.51
CA VAL A 21 10.50 -4.24 -14.73
C VAL A 21 10.14 -3.41 -15.95
N GLU A 22 8.89 -2.96 -16.02
CA GLU A 22 8.40 -2.22 -17.19
C GLU A 22 8.94 -0.80 -17.24
N LEU A 23 8.99 -0.09 -16.13
CA LEU A 23 9.37 1.32 -16.09
C LEU A 23 10.85 1.57 -15.87
N GLY A 24 11.53 0.67 -15.16
CA GLY A 24 12.88 0.93 -14.68
C GLY A 24 12.87 1.94 -13.53
N CYS A 25 14.06 2.38 -13.15
CA CYS A 25 14.21 3.35 -12.06
C CYS A 25 14.34 4.78 -12.60
N GLY A 26 14.24 5.76 -11.70
CA GLY A 26 14.53 7.16 -12.03
C GLY A 26 13.33 8.06 -12.26
N PHE A 27 12.12 7.51 -12.24
CA PHE A 27 10.92 8.34 -12.35
C PHE A 27 10.49 8.90 -11.00
N LEU A 28 9.65 9.92 -11.04
CA LEU A 28 9.03 10.46 -9.83
C LEU A 28 8.06 9.44 -9.22
N GLU A 29 7.85 9.55 -7.92
CA GLU A 29 6.95 8.63 -7.21
C GLU A 29 5.56 8.59 -7.81
N ALA A 30 5.05 9.74 -8.31
CA ALA A 30 3.73 9.81 -8.92
C ALA A 30 3.60 8.91 -10.16
N VAL A 31 4.68 8.69 -10.89
CA VAL A 31 4.67 7.81 -12.06
C VAL A 31 4.47 6.36 -11.63
N TYR A 32 5.19 5.93 -10.60
CA TYR A 32 5.03 4.58 -10.07
C TYR A 32 3.65 4.39 -9.43
N GLN A 33 3.13 5.44 -8.79
CA GLN A 33 1.78 5.42 -8.22
C GLN A 33 0.74 5.10 -9.30
N GLU A 34 0.78 5.83 -10.40
CA GLU A 34 -0.18 5.63 -11.49
C GLU A 34 -0.02 4.26 -12.14
N ALA A 35 1.22 3.86 -12.41
CA ALA A 35 1.49 2.56 -13.02
C ALA A 35 1.00 1.41 -12.14
N LEU A 36 1.20 1.54 -10.83
CA LEU A 36 0.77 0.49 -9.90
C LEU A 36 -0.75 0.43 -9.78
N GLU A 37 -1.44 1.57 -9.88
CA GLU A 37 -2.91 1.57 -9.95
C GLU A 37 -3.40 0.77 -11.15
N ILE A 38 -2.76 0.96 -12.31
CA ILE A 38 -3.09 0.22 -13.52
C ILE A 38 -2.80 -1.26 -13.32
N GLU A 39 -1.64 -1.59 -12.79
CA GLU A 39 -1.25 -2.99 -12.60
C GLU A 39 -2.18 -3.72 -11.63
N PHE A 40 -2.58 -3.08 -10.54
CA PHE A 40 -3.55 -3.66 -9.61
C PHE A 40 -4.88 -3.94 -10.30
N LYS A 41 -5.35 -3.02 -11.12
CA LYS A 41 -6.61 -3.22 -11.86
C LYS A 41 -6.50 -4.39 -12.83
N LEU A 42 -5.37 -4.48 -13.55
CA LEU A 42 -5.14 -5.58 -14.47
C LEU A 42 -5.13 -6.94 -13.78
N ARG A 43 -4.67 -6.99 -12.54
CA ARG A 43 -4.57 -8.21 -11.75
C ARG A 43 -5.80 -8.51 -10.91
N GLY A 44 -6.79 -7.60 -10.92
CA GLY A 44 -7.98 -7.75 -10.09
C GLY A 44 -7.70 -7.60 -8.61
N ILE A 45 -6.67 -6.85 -8.23
CA ILE A 45 -6.32 -6.61 -6.85
C ILE A 45 -7.09 -5.38 -6.35
N PRO A 46 -7.95 -5.53 -5.32
CA PRO A 46 -8.69 -4.39 -4.80
C PRO A 46 -7.80 -3.44 -4.01
N PHE A 47 -7.94 -2.16 -4.28
CA PHE A 47 -7.13 -1.15 -3.61
C PHE A 47 -7.86 0.18 -3.51
N GLU A 48 -7.38 1.03 -2.62
CA GLU A 48 -7.79 2.42 -2.52
C GLU A 48 -6.53 3.27 -2.52
N SER A 49 -6.50 4.29 -3.39
CA SER A 49 -5.36 5.21 -3.50
C SER A 49 -5.59 6.43 -2.62
N GLN A 50 -4.58 6.76 -1.82
CA GLN A 50 -4.55 8.01 -1.07
C GLN A 50 -5.80 8.27 -0.24
N LYS A 51 -6.33 7.21 0.36
CA LYS A 51 -7.48 7.31 1.23
C LYS A 51 -7.04 7.79 2.61
N LEU A 52 -7.77 8.76 3.15
CA LEU A 52 -7.53 9.20 4.53
C LEU A 52 -8.03 8.14 5.51
N LEU A 53 -7.16 7.74 6.40
CA LEU A 53 -7.46 6.73 7.42
C LEU A 53 -7.46 7.36 8.81
N ASP A 54 -8.38 6.93 9.63
CA ASP A 54 -8.38 7.29 11.04
C ASP A 54 -7.46 6.34 11.80
N LEU A 55 -6.72 6.89 12.75
CA LEU A 55 -5.81 6.11 13.58
C LEU A 55 -6.25 6.16 15.03
N LYS A 56 -5.92 5.10 15.79
CA LYS A 56 -6.15 5.02 17.23
C LYS A 56 -4.83 4.92 17.96
N TYR A 57 -4.79 5.54 19.14
CA TYR A 57 -3.72 5.33 20.10
C TYR A 57 -4.33 4.87 21.41
N LYS A 58 -4.01 3.66 21.82
CA LYS A 58 -4.58 3.03 23.03
C LYS A 58 -6.10 3.10 23.05
N GLY A 59 -6.71 2.79 21.88
CA GLY A 59 -8.16 2.79 21.72
C GLY A 59 -8.81 4.14 21.53
N ILE A 60 -8.03 5.22 21.57
CA ILE A 60 -8.55 6.59 21.41
C ILE A 60 -8.25 7.08 20.00
N LYS A 61 -9.27 7.54 19.30
CA LYS A 61 -9.13 8.06 17.95
C LYS A 61 -8.29 9.34 17.97
N LEU A 62 -7.28 9.38 17.13
CA LEU A 62 -6.43 10.56 16.97
C LEU A 62 -7.11 11.60 16.09
N LYS A 63 -6.78 12.87 16.32
CA LYS A 63 -7.24 13.95 15.44
C LYS A 63 -6.49 13.92 14.12
N LYS A 64 -5.22 13.52 14.13
CA LYS A 64 -4.42 13.40 12.91
C LYS A 64 -4.83 12.16 12.15
N LYS A 65 -4.96 12.32 10.85
CA LYS A 65 -5.27 11.21 9.94
C LYS A 65 -4.03 10.81 9.17
N TYR A 66 -4.09 9.63 8.59
CA TYR A 66 -2.98 9.07 7.81
C TYR A 66 -3.47 8.81 6.39
N MET A 67 -2.70 9.25 5.41
CA MET A 67 -3.03 9.04 4.01
C MET A 67 -1.90 8.28 3.33
N PRO A 68 -1.95 6.94 3.32
CA PRO A 68 -0.94 6.15 2.61
C PRO A 68 -1.13 6.24 1.10
N ASP A 69 -0.10 5.84 0.35
CA ASP A 69 -0.22 5.78 -1.10
C ASP A 69 -1.28 4.78 -1.53
N PHE A 70 -1.32 3.61 -0.89
CA PHE A 70 -2.33 2.57 -1.16
C PHE A 70 -2.76 1.87 0.11
N LEU A 71 -4.04 1.55 0.17
CA LEU A 71 -4.57 0.54 1.08
C LEU A 71 -5.05 -0.60 0.19
N VAL A 72 -4.42 -1.77 0.31
CA VAL A 72 -4.65 -2.90 -0.57
C VAL A 72 -5.34 -4.02 0.20
N PHE A 73 -6.36 -4.64 -0.42
CA PHE A 73 -7.16 -5.69 0.22
C PHE A 73 -7.78 -5.23 1.55
N GLU A 74 -7.94 -3.93 1.75
CA GLU A 74 -8.46 -3.34 3.00
C GLU A 74 -7.61 -3.66 4.24
N LYS A 75 -6.40 -4.20 4.06
CA LYS A 75 -5.57 -4.71 5.17
C LYS A 75 -4.12 -4.29 5.12
N ILE A 76 -3.59 -4.02 3.94
CA ILE A 76 -2.16 -3.83 3.74
C ILE A 76 -1.90 -2.43 3.22
N ILE A 77 -1.00 -1.74 3.90
CA ILE A 77 -0.57 -0.41 3.48
C ILE A 77 0.68 -0.53 2.62
N LEU A 78 0.66 0.14 1.49
CA LEU A 78 1.79 0.22 0.60
C LEU A 78 2.18 1.69 0.45
N GLU A 79 3.45 1.97 0.76
CA GLU A 79 4.04 3.28 0.58
C GLU A 79 5.06 3.22 -0.55
N ILE A 80 4.99 4.18 -1.46
CA ILE A 80 5.96 4.29 -2.56
C ILE A 80 7.03 5.27 -2.13
N LYS A 81 8.26 4.79 -2.12
CA LYS A 81 9.45 5.59 -1.84
C LYS A 81 10.39 5.47 -3.02
N ALA A 82 11.50 6.19 -3.00
CA ALA A 82 12.56 5.96 -3.98
C ALA A 82 12.89 4.47 -4.03
N GLU A 83 12.77 3.81 -2.86
CA GLU A 83 12.74 2.36 -2.75
C GLU A 83 11.34 1.97 -2.29
N THR A 84 10.65 1.12 -3.05
CA THR A 84 9.31 0.67 -2.69
C THR A 84 9.34 -0.11 -1.38
N GLN A 85 8.53 0.30 -0.43
CA GLN A 85 8.41 -0.39 0.86
C GLN A 85 6.98 -0.84 1.06
N ILE A 86 6.83 -2.04 1.60
CA ILE A 86 5.54 -2.60 1.95
C ILE A 86 5.48 -2.67 3.47
N THR A 87 4.44 -2.07 4.03
CA THR A 87 4.22 -2.06 5.47
C THR A 87 2.91 -2.74 5.80
N ASN A 88 2.98 -3.74 6.66
CA ASN A 88 1.79 -4.35 7.23
C ASN A 88 1.40 -3.55 8.47
N ILE A 89 0.18 -3.05 8.48
CA ILE A 89 -0.32 -2.31 9.63
C ILE A 89 -1.12 -3.23 10.53
N ASP A 90 -0.85 -3.13 11.82
CA ASP A 90 -1.64 -3.80 12.83
C ASP A 90 -3.04 -3.17 12.80
N GLU A 91 -4.05 -3.99 12.61
CA GLU A 91 -5.45 -3.54 12.57
C GLU A 91 -5.85 -2.76 13.83
N ALA A 92 -5.20 -3.02 14.96
CA ALA A 92 -5.46 -2.29 16.19
C ALA A 92 -5.10 -0.80 16.08
N GLN A 93 -4.23 -0.41 15.15
CA GLN A 93 -3.85 0.98 14.93
C GLN A 93 -4.81 1.71 14.01
N LEU A 94 -5.63 1.00 13.26
CA LEU A 94 -6.61 1.60 12.36
C LEU A 94 -7.96 1.69 13.06
N HIS A 95 -8.65 2.80 12.81
CA HIS A 95 -10.03 2.98 13.27
C HIS A 95 -10.96 2.63 12.11
N ASN A 96 -11.60 1.50 12.26
CA ASN A 96 -12.57 1.01 11.26
C ASN A 96 -13.99 1.39 11.66
#